data_58149e22f38e518e861f9dec43f2299b
#
_entry.id   58149e22f38e518e861f9dec43f2299b
#
_cell.length_a   1.000
_cell.length_b   1.000
_cell.length_c   1.000
_cell.angle_alpha   90.00
_cell.angle_beta   90.00
_cell.angle_gamma   90.00
#
_symmetry.space_group_name_H-M   'P 1'
#
loop_
_entity.id
_entity.type
_entity.pdbx_description
1 polymer ?
#
loop_
_entity_poly.entity_id
_entity_poly.type
_entity_poly.pdbx_seq_one_letter_code
_entity_poly.pdbx_strand_id
1 'polypeptide(L)'
;MTSFENVKKNFGFGCMRLPMKNDEVDHDEFNRMIDGFISAGFNYFDTAHGYLDGKSETAIRDCLVARYPRDSFILANKLTHPYFETAEDVRPFFESQLELCGVEYFDFYLFHCLNATNYQKHKACKTFETVKQLKAEGKVRHIAMSFHDTADVLDMILSENDCIEAVQLQINYLDYDDPGVQSKKCYDVAVKHGKKVIVMEPVKGGSLVNLPDEAAKKVASLTSGSQASFAIRYAASFPEVFMVLSGMGNMAMLNDNVSTMSDFVPLTSEEMDATAEIREIIRRVNLIQCTKCEYCVAGCPAGIKIPYIFAPYNEYLAAKITRREATAKLPADSAPAADCIKCGACEEICPQSLPIRELLEKIARRLR
;
A
#
# COMPACT_ATOMS: atom_id res chain seq x y z
N MET A 1 -26.65 2.56 -2.30
CA MET A 1 -25.31 2.01 -2.52
C MET A 1 -24.75 2.74 -3.73
N THR A 2 -23.72 3.55 -3.54
CA THR A 2 -22.97 4.11 -4.66
C THR A 2 -22.25 2.96 -5.35
N SER A 3 -22.76 2.50 -6.49
CA SER A 3 -22.02 1.62 -7.39
C SER A 3 -20.98 2.51 -8.06
N PHE A 4 -19.71 2.22 -7.86
CA PHE A 4 -18.64 2.87 -8.63
C PHE A 4 -18.74 2.37 -10.07
N GLU A 5 -19.26 3.22 -10.94
CA GLU A 5 -19.46 2.89 -12.34
C GLU A 5 -18.12 2.55 -13.01
N ASN A 6 -18.14 1.62 -13.94
CA ASN A 6 -17.01 1.16 -14.74
C ASN A 6 -15.94 0.31 -14.00
N VAL A 7 -16.02 0.08 -12.70
CA VAL A 7 -15.16 -0.90 -12.01
C VAL A 7 -15.64 -2.31 -12.34
N LYS A 8 -14.85 -3.08 -13.10
CA LYS A 8 -15.28 -4.38 -13.63
C LYS A 8 -15.20 -5.53 -12.63
N LYS A 9 -14.17 -5.52 -11.78
CA LYS A 9 -13.93 -6.54 -10.75
C LYS A 9 -13.26 -5.90 -9.53
N ASN A 10 -13.31 -6.57 -8.40
CA ASN A 10 -12.85 -6.09 -7.11
C ASN A 10 -11.32 -6.27 -6.86
N PHE A 11 -10.51 -6.23 -7.89
CA PHE A 11 -9.05 -6.34 -7.79
C PHE A 11 -8.35 -5.28 -8.64
N GLY A 12 -7.35 -4.61 -8.03
CA GLY A 12 -6.64 -3.48 -8.63
C GLY A 12 -5.13 -3.69 -8.66
N PHE A 13 -4.49 -3.11 -9.67
CA PHE A 13 -3.04 -3.08 -9.85
C PHE A 13 -2.46 -1.92 -9.06
N GLY A 14 -1.73 -2.20 -7.96
CA GLY A 14 -0.97 -1.20 -7.19
C GLY A 14 0.36 -0.89 -7.88
N CYS A 15 0.53 0.34 -8.36
CA CYS A 15 1.70 0.74 -9.16
C CYS A 15 2.90 1.24 -8.32
N MET A 16 2.93 0.95 -7.01
CA MET A 16 4.06 1.26 -6.14
C MET A 16 5.27 0.32 -6.34
N ARG A 17 5.06 -0.88 -6.91
CA ARG A 17 6.10 -1.92 -7.07
C ARG A 17 6.10 -2.46 -8.47
N LEU A 18 6.30 -1.57 -9.47
CA LEU A 18 6.40 -1.96 -10.86
C LEU A 18 7.67 -2.79 -11.13
N PRO A 19 7.73 -3.58 -12.22
CA PRO A 19 8.95 -4.26 -12.60
C PRO A 19 10.07 -3.25 -12.90
N MET A 20 11.25 -3.47 -12.32
CA MET A 20 12.39 -2.56 -12.43
C MET A 20 13.56 -3.24 -13.15
N LYS A 21 14.27 -2.48 -13.99
CA LYS A 21 15.50 -2.90 -14.67
C LYS A 21 16.45 -1.71 -14.76
N ASN A 22 17.66 -1.85 -14.19
CA ASN A 22 18.67 -0.77 -14.17
C ASN A 22 18.11 0.54 -13.56
N ASP A 23 17.43 0.46 -12.44
CA ASP A 23 16.79 1.58 -11.71
C ASP A 23 15.69 2.33 -12.47
N GLU A 24 15.27 1.81 -13.64
CA GLU A 24 14.13 2.31 -14.40
C GLU A 24 13.00 1.27 -14.43
N VAL A 25 11.77 1.73 -14.71
CA VAL A 25 10.64 0.81 -14.92
C VAL A 25 10.89 -0.02 -16.18
N ASP A 26 10.82 -1.34 -16.08
CA ASP A 26 10.87 -2.24 -17.24
C ASP A 26 9.53 -2.16 -17.99
N HIS A 27 9.47 -1.24 -18.98
CA HIS A 27 8.26 -1.02 -19.78
C HIS A 27 7.82 -2.27 -20.54
N ASP A 28 8.75 -3.13 -20.99
CA ASP A 28 8.39 -4.35 -21.73
C ASP A 28 7.66 -5.35 -20.81
N GLU A 29 8.16 -5.54 -19.59
CA GLU A 29 7.51 -6.39 -18.60
C GLU A 29 6.20 -5.76 -18.13
N PHE A 30 6.18 -4.46 -17.84
CA PHE A 30 4.98 -3.78 -17.38
C PHE A 30 3.86 -3.79 -18.45
N ASN A 31 4.21 -3.61 -19.73
CA ASN A 31 3.28 -3.75 -20.86
C ASN A 31 2.62 -5.13 -20.88
N ARG A 32 3.41 -6.21 -20.75
CA ARG A 32 2.88 -7.58 -20.71
C ARG A 32 1.98 -7.80 -19.50
N MET A 33 2.33 -7.23 -18.36
CA MET A 33 1.52 -7.32 -17.15
C MET A 33 0.19 -6.58 -17.30
N ILE A 34 0.17 -5.37 -17.88
CA ILE A 34 -1.06 -4.63 -18.17
C ILE A 34 -1.95 -5.43 -19.13
N ASP A 35 -1.38 -5.98 -20.20
CA ASP A 35 -2.12 -6.77 -21.19
C ASP A 35 -2.77 -7.99 -20.54
N GLY A 36 -2.03 -8.72 -19.69
CA GLY A 36 -2.55 -9.86 -18.93
C GLY A 36 -3.66 -9.46 -17.95
N PHE A 37 -3.49 -8.35 -17.23
CA PHE A 37 -4.45 -7.84 -16.26
C PHE A 37 -5.79 -7.43 -16.91
N ILE A 38 -5.71 -6.65 -17.98
CA ILE A 38 -6.89 -6.18 -18.73
C ILE A 38 -7.59 -7.36 -19.42
N SER A 39 -6.83 -8.27 -20.05
CA SER A 39 -7.40 -9.46 -20.71
C SER A 39 -8.12 -10.39 -19.76
N ALA A 40 -7.73 -10.43 -18.48
CA ALA A 40 -8.43 -11.16 -17.42
C ALA A 40 -9.70 -10.44 -16.93
N GLY A 41 -10.00 -9.26 -17.46
CA GLY A 41 -11.19 -8.48 -17.16
C GLY A 41 -11.06 -7.56 -15.96
N PHE A 42 -9.85 -7.29 -15.48
CA PHE A 42 -9.59 -6.26 -14.46
C PHE A 42 -9.24 -4.94 -15.13
N ASN A 43 -9.50 -3.81 -14.42
CA ASN A 43 -9.28 -2.50 -15.04
C ASN A 43 -8.91 -1.37 -14.07
N TYR A 44 -8.66 -1.64 -12.80
CA TYR A 44 -8.33 -0.62 -11.79
C TYR A 44 -6.82 -0.54 -11.58
N PHE A 45 -6.25 0.67 -11.73
CA PHE A 45 -4.83 0.98 -11.50
C PHE A 45 -4.70 2.08 -10.45
N ASP A 46 -3.83 1.88 -9.47
CA ASP A 46 -3.60 2.80 -8.35
C ASP A 46 -2.15 3.29 -8.34
N THR A 47 -1.95 4.60 -8.47
CA THR A 47 -0.63 5.24 -8.41
C THR A 47 -0.59 6.38 -7.39
N ALA A 48 0.57 6.97 -7.20
CA ALA A 48 0.79 8.22 -6.48
C ALA A 48 2.08 8.88 -6.97
N HIS A 49 2.16 10.20 -6.83
CA HIS A 49 3.29 11.01 -7.33
C HIS A 49 4.65 10.55 -6.80
N GLY A 50 4.74 10.19 -5.50
CA GLY A 50 6.00 9.74 -4.90
C GLY A 50 6.39 8.29 -5.19
N TYR A 51 5.57 7.51 -5.93
CA TYR A 51 5.89 6.12 -6.18
C TYR A 51 7.04 5.98 -7.17
N LEU A 52 8.06 5.18 -6.79
CA LEU A 52 9.26 4.94 -7.58
C LEU A 52 9.98 6.26 -7.98
N ASP A 53 10.07 7.20 -7.04
CA ASP A 53 10.67 8.52 -7.29
C ASP A 53 10.02 9.29 -8.46
N GLY A 54 8.69 9.21 -8.57
CA GLY A 54 7.89 9.85 -9.62
C GLY A 54 7.77 9.06 -10.92
N LYS A 55 8.46 7.92 -11.06
CA LYS A 55 8.45 7.11 -12.29
C LYS A 55 7.15 6.33 -12.51
N SER A 56 6.33 6.15 -11.48
CA SER A 56 5.08 5.39 -11.61
C SER A 56 4.06 6.12 -12.50
N GLU A 57 3.90 7.43 -12.37
CA GLU A 57 2.96 8.23 -13.16
C GLU A 57 3.35 8.23 -14.64
N THR A 58 4.63 8.43 -14.96
CA THR A 58 5.13 8.39 -16.33
C THR A 58 5.05 6.98 -16.96
N ALA A 59 5.31 5.94 -16.17
CA ALA A 59 5.13 4.56 -16.63
C ALA A 59 3.65 4.25 -16.93
N ILE A 60 2.70 4.74 -16.13
CA ILE A 60 1.26 4.66 -16.41
C ILE A 60 0.94 5.36 -17.75
N ARG A 61 1.46 6.57 -17.97
CA ARG A 61 1.28 7.28 -19.26
C ARG A 61 1.75 6.43 -20.42
N ASP A 62 2.98 5.94 -20.37
CA ASP A 62 3.65 5.30 -21.49
C ASP A 62 3.16 3.87 -21.74
N CYS A 63 2.81 3.13 -20.67
CA CYS A 63 2.46 1.71 -20.76
C CYS A 63 0.95 1.43 -20.77
N LEU A 64 0.14 2.29 -20.14
CA LEU A 64 -1.32 2.13 -20.07
C LEU A 64 -2.04 3.14 -20.95
N VAL A 65 -1.88 4.45 -20.68
CA VAL A 65 -2.68 5.51 -21.30
C VAL A 65 -2.40 5.62 -22.79
N ALA A 66 -1.14 5.49 -23.22
CA ALA A 66 -0.78 5.52 -24.65
C ALA A 66 -1.29 4.31 -25.45
N ARG A 67 -1.74 3.22 -24.79
CA ARG A 67 -2.07 1.94 -25.45
C ARG A 67 -3.54 1.56 -25.37
N TYR A 68 -4.28 2.09 -24.38
CA TYR A 68 -5.66 1.71 -24.11
C TYR A 68 -6.59 2.93 -24.12
N PRO A 69 -7.83 2.81 -24.63
CA PRO A 69 -8.82 3.88 -24.53
C PRO A 69 -9.05 4.31 -23.07
N ARG A 70 -9.14 5.62 -22.82
CA ARG A 70 -9.25 6.18 -21.47
C ARG A 70 -10.46 5.64 -20.66
N ASP A 71 -11.55 5.32 -21.30
CA ASP A 71 -12.76 4.78 -20.71
C ASP A 71 -12.72 3.28 -20.42
N SER A 72 -11.68 2.58 -20.88
CA SER A 72 -11.50 1.14 -20.66
C SER A 72 -10.88 0.79 -19.31
N PHE A 73 -10.25 1.76 -18.63
CA PHE A 73 -9.60 1.56 -17.34
C PHE A 73 -9.96 2.64 -16.32
N ILE A 74 -9.80 2.30 -15.05
CA ILE A 74 -9.94 3.17 -13.89
C ILE A 74 -8.54 3.57 -13.44
N LEU A 75 -8.30 4.87 -13.27
CA LEU A 75 -7.04 5.40 -12.75
C LEU A 75 -7.28 6.15 -11.44
N ALA A 76 -6.64 5.67 -10.38
CA ALA A 76 -6.59 6.33 -9.08
C ALA A 76 -5.23 7.00 -8.88
N ASN A 77 -5.23 8.26 -8.44
CA ASN A 77 -4.03 9.00 -8.04
C ASN A 77 -4.28 9.72 -6.71
N LYS A 78 -3.26 10.35 -6.13
CA LYS A 78 -3.32 10.80 -4.75
C LYS A 78 -2.75 12.22 -4.58
N LEU A 79 -3.42 13.03 -3.76
CA LEU A 79 -2.94 14.33 -3.28
C LEU A 79 -1.96 14.10 -2.12
N THR A 80 -0.67 14.14 -2.42
CA THR A 80 0.40 13.72 -1.51
C THR A 80 1.11 14.93 -0.89
N HIS A 81 1.13 15.03 0.44
CA HIS A 81 2.06 15.91 1.15
C HIS A 81 3.47 15.26 1.16
N PRO A 82 4.59 15.99 0.92
CA PRO A 82 4.73 17.44 1.00
C PRO A 82 4.76 18.19 -0.36
N TYR A 83 4.17 17.68 -1.42
CA TYR A 83 4.19 18.32 -2.75
C TYR A 83 3.30 19.55 -2.88
N PHE A 84 2.64 19.99 -1.80
CA PHE A 84 1.93 21.28 -1.67
C PHE A 84 2.16 21.82 -0.26
N GLU A 85 2.27 23.15 -0.15
CA GLU A 85 2.47 23.82 1.13
C GLU A 85 1.39 24.88 1.43
N THR A 86 0.77 25.41 0.40
CA THR A 86 -0.29 26.42 0.48
C THR A 86 -1.54 25.98 -0.26
N ALA A 87 -2.65 26.70 -0.12
CA ALA A 87 -3.88 26.42 -0.86
C ALA A 87 -3.70 26.62 -2.37
N GLU A 88 -2.86 27.57 -2.75
CA GLU A 88 -2.55 27.92 -4.13
C GLU A 88 -1.76 26.83 -4.85
N ASP A 89 -1.02 26.00 -4.14
CA ASP A 89 -0.21 24.92 -4.70
C ASP A 89 -1.05 23.68 -5.09
N VAL A 90 -2.21 23.49 -4.45
CA VAL A 90 -3.00 22.25 -4.57
C VAL A 90 -3.45 21.99 -6.01
N ARG A 91 -4.01 23.00 -6.68
CA ARG A 91 -4.48 22.86 -8.06
C ARG A 91 -3.32 22.68 -9.06
N PRO A 92 -2.26 23.51 -9.04
CA PRO A 92 -1.09 23.26 -9.91
C PRO A 92 -0.48 21.88 -9.74
N PHE A 93 -0.38 21.38 -8.51
CA PHE A 93 0.09 20.02 -8.24
C PHE A 93 -0.82 18.96 -8.88
N PHE A 94 -2.13 19.07 -8.70
CA PHE A 94 -3.09 18.18 -9.34
C PHE A 94 -2.98 18.19 -10.88
N GLU A 95 -2.84 19.38 -11.48
CA GLU A 95 -2.73 19.53 -12.94
C GLU A 95 -1.41 18.95 -13.46
N SER A 96 -0.31 19.07 -12.72
CA SER A 96 0.95 18.41 -13.05
C SER A 96 0.83 16.88 -13.06
N GLN A 97 0.04 16.29 -12.15
CA GLN A 97 -0.21 14.85 -12.13
C GLN A 97 -1.05 14.40 -13.33
N LEU A 98 -2.02 15.19 -13.79
CA LEU A 98 -2.75 14.91 -15.04
C LEU A 98 -1.81 14.87 -16.23
N GLU A 99 -0.88 15.83 -16.32
CA GLU A 99 0.14 15.90 -17.37
C GLU A 99 1.09 14.69 -17.31
N LEU A 100 1.63 14.37 -16.13
CA LEU A 100 2.53 13.23 -15.92
C LEU A 100 1.87 11.89 -16.29
N CYS A 101 0.60 11.70 -15.94
CA CYS A 101 -0.15 10.51 -16.31
C CYS A 101 -0.71 10.55 -17.75
N GLY A 102 -0.72 11.71 -18.43
CA GLY A 102 -1.26 11.86 -19.77
C GLY A 102 -2.79 11.72 -19.84
N VAL A 103 -3.52 12.17 -18.83
CA VAL A 103 -4.99 12.03 -18.74
C VAL A 103 -5.66 13.38 -18.45
N GLU A 104 -6.95 13.49 -18.77
CA GLU A 104 -7.73 14.72 -18.51
C GLU A 104 -8.49 14.67 -17.17
N TYR A 105 -8.64 13.48 -16.58
CA TYR A 105 -9.30 13.27 -15.29
C TYR A 105 -8.78 12.01 -14.59
N PHE A 106 -8.94 11.97 -13.25
CA PHE A 106 -8.80 10.76 -12.46
C PHE A 106 -10.17 10.21 -12.07
N ASP A 107 -10.32 8.87 -12.11
CA ASP A 107 -11.55 8.22 -11.64
C ASP A 107 -11.65 8.28 -10.12
N PHE A 108 -10.53 8.04 -9.41
CA PHE A 108 -10.42 8.23 -7.97
C PHE A 108 -9.26 9.19 -7.67
N TYR A 109 -9.52 10.16 -6.80
CA TYR A 109 -8.46 11.01 -6.29
C TYR A 109 -8.49 10.99 -4.76
N LEU A 110 -7.38 10.55 -4.17
CA LEU A 110 -7.29 10.25 -2.75
C LEU A 110 -6.49 11.32 -2.00
N PHE A 111 -6.96 11.76 -0.85
CA PHE A 111 -6.08 12.41 0.14
C PHE A 111 -5.10 11.35 0.65
N HIS A 112 -3.79 11.57 0.46
CA HIS A 112 -2.77 10.54 0.66
C HIS A 112 -2.29 10.46 2.11
N CYS A 113 -2.27 9.23 2.67
CA CYS A 113 -1.70 8.93 3.99
C CYS A 113 -2.27 9.80 5.13
N LEU A 114 -3.59 10.05 5.15
CA LEU A 114 -4.19 10.88 6.19
C LEU A 114 -3.96 10.28 7.59
N ASN A 115 -3.57 11.14 8.49
CA ASN A 115 -3.42 10.94 9.92
C ASN A 115 -3.74 12.24 10.67
N ALA A 116 -3.75 12.25 11.99
CA ALA A 116 -4.09 13.42 12.80
C ALA A 116 -3.22 14.65 12.46
N THR A 117 -1.93 14.43 12.18
CA THR A 117 -0.96 15.50 11.93
C THR A 117 -1.16 16.14 10.56
N ASN A 118 -1.12 15.33 9.48
CA ASN A 118 -1.22 15.90 8.13
C ASN A 118 -2.65 16.34 7.77
N TYR A 119 -3.67 15.82 8.44
CA TYR A 119 -5.04 16.29 8.30
C TYR A 119 -5.17 17.81 8.58
N GLN A 120 -4.44 18.32 9.59
CA GLN A 120 -4.41 19.77 9.86
C GLN A 120 -3.78 20.55 8.70
N LYS A 121 -2.75 20.02 8.05
CA LYS A 121 -2.16 20.61 6.86
C LYS A 121 -3.15 20.63 5.69
N HIS A 122 -3.87 19.55 5.47
CA HIS A 122 -4.92 19.48 4.46
C HIS A 122 -6.02 20.53 4.70
N LYS A 123 -6.44 20.73 5.96
CA LYS A 123 -7.41 21.80 6.32
C LYS A 123 -6.84 23.18 6.06
N ALA A 124 -5.62 23.46 6.50
CA ALA A 124 -4.97 24.77 6.30
C ALA A 124 -4.81 25.12 4.82
N CYS A 125 -4.51 24.15 3.97
CA CYS A 125 -4.37 24.29 2.52
C CYS A 125 -5.71 24.18 1.77
N LYS A 126 -6.85 24.09 2.45
CA LYS A 126 -8.21 23.99 1.84
C LYS A 126 -8.31 22.92 0.77
N THR A 127 -7.63 21.79 0.98
CA THR A 127 -7.55 20.72 -0.04
C THR A 127 -8.91 20.08 -0.32
N PHE A 128 -9.76 19.93 0.70
CA PHE A 128 -11.10 19.35 0.54
C PHE A 128 -12.00 20.22 -0.35
N GLU A 129 -11.93 21.52 -0.19
CA GLU A 129 -12.65 22.49 -1.04
C GLU A 129 -12.15 22.43 -2.49
N THR A 130 -10.82 22.43 -2.68
CA THR A 130 -10.21 22.34 -4.01
C THR A 130 -10.58 21.05 -4.72
N VAL A 131 -10.49 19.89 -4.03
CA VAL A 131 -10.83 18.58 -4.64
C VAL A 131 -12.34 18.49 -4.95
N LYS A 132 -13.22 19.07 -4.12
CA LYS A 132 -14.66 19.19 -4.44
C LYS A 132 -14.90 20.04 -5.69
N GLN A 133 -14.17 21.13 -5.90
CA GLN A 133 -14.22 21.93 -7.12
C GLN A 133 -13.75 21.14 -8.34
N LEU A 134 -12.61 20.41 -8.22
CA LEU A 134 -12.11 19.53 -9.30
C LEU A 134 -13.13 18.44 -9.67
N LYS A 135 -13.87 17.91 -8.69
CA LYS A 135 -14.97 16.99 -8.94
C LYS A 135 -16.13 17.66 -9.69
N ALA A 136 -16.52 18.85 -9.29
CA ALA A 136 -17.57 19.63 -9.98
C ALA A 136 -17.18 20.00 -11.43
N GLU A 137 -15.89 20.18 -11.70
CA GLU A 137 -15.32 20.41 -13.03
C GLU A 137 -15.21 19.13 -13.89
N GLY A 138 -15.51 17.94 -13.32
CA GLY A 138 -15.36 16.64 -13.99
C GLY A 138 -13.93 16.11 -14.08
N LYS A 139 -12.96 16.77 -13.44
CA LYS A 139 -11.55 16.33 -13.39
C LYS A 139 -11.29 15.21 -12.36
N VAL A 140 -12.20 15.03 -11.41
CA VAL A 140 -12.22 13.93 -10.42
C VAL A 140 -13.61 13.32 -10.40
N ARG A 141 -13.72 12.00 -10.60
CA ARG A 141 -15.02 11.31 -10.53
C ARG A 141 -15.41 10.95 -9.10
N HIS A 142 -14.48 10.38 -8.34
CA HIS A 142 -14.70 9.93 -6.96
C HIS A 142 -13.61 10.45 -6.03
N ILE A 143 -14.04 10.97 -4.86
CA ILE A 143 -13.15 11.46 -3.82
C ILE A 143 -12.97 10.35 -2.78
N ALA A 144 -11.72 10.00 -2.49
CA ALA A 144 -11.38 9.00 -1.49
C ALA A 144 -10.24 9.48 -0.59
N MET A 145 -9.83 8.67 0.35
CA MET A 145 -8.62 8.91 1.14
C MET A 145 -7.91 7.61 1.47
N SER A 146 -6.59 7.62 1.59
CA SER A 146 -5.83 6.58 2.27
C SER A 146 -5.51 7.01 3.69
N PHE A 147 -5.61 6.08 4.64
CA PHE A 147 -5.61 6.39 6.06
C PHE A 147 -4.63 5.52 6.84
N HIS A 148 -3.87 6.15 7.77
CA HIS A 148 -2.83 5.51 8.58
C HIS A 148 -2.80 6.11 9.99
N ASP A 149 -3.88 5.92 10.78
CA ASP A 149 -3.96 6.35 12.17
C ASP A 149 -4.98 5.50 12.93
N THR A 150 -5.38 5.93 14.11
CA THR A 150 -6.37 5.27 14.95
C THR A 150 -7.80 5.41 14.42
N ALA A 151 -8.65 4.50 14.79
CA ALA A 151 -10.06 4.52 14.41
C ALA A 151 -10.80 5.79 14.86
N ASP A 152 -10.43 6.37 16.02
CA ASP A 152 -11.03 7.62 16.51
C ASP A 152 -10.70 8.80 15.59
N VAL A 153 -9.47 8.86 15.06
CA VAL A 153 -9.08 9.87 14.09
C VAL A 153 -9.82 9.68 12.77
N LEU A 154 -10.02 8.44 12.33
CA LEU A 154 -10.82 8.14 11.15
C LEU A 154 -12.28 8.59 11.32
N ASP A 155 -12.90 8.29 12.46
CA ASP A 155 -14.28 8.67 12.77
C ASP A 155 -14.45 10.20 12.75
N MET A 156 -13.48 10.94 13.32
CA MET A 156 -13.44 12.39 13.28
C MET A 156 -13.35 12.93 11.83
N ILE A 157 -12.41 12.43 11.04
CA ILE A 157 -12.21 12.90 9.67
C ILE A 157 -13.44 12.64 8.80
N LEU A 158 -14.05 11.45 8.90
CA LEU A 158 -15.25 11.11 8.14
C LEU A 158 -16.48 11.89 8.59
N SER A 159 -16.56 12.26 9.87
CA SER A 159 -17.65 13.11 10.40
C SER A 159 -17.54 14.56 9.91
N GLU A 160 -16.32 15.06 9.69
CA GLU A 160 -16.07 16.42 9.19
C GLU A 160 -16.14 16.53 7.65
N ASN A 161 -16.03 15.40 6.90
CA ASN A 161 -15.88 15.41 5.45
C ASN A 161 -16.79 14.38 4.76
N ASP A 162 -18.01 14.77 4.51
CA ASP A 162 -19.05 13.96 3.84
C ASP A 162 -18.71 13.61 2.38
N CYS A 163 -17.87 14.44 1.72
CA CYS A 163 -17.46 14.25 0.33
C CYS A 163 -16.62 13.00 0.08
N ILE A 164 -16.05 12.38 1.11
CA ILE A 164 -15.27 11.14 0.99
C ILE A 164 -16.22 9.99 0.69
N GLU A 165 -16.00 9.28 -0.43
CA GLU A 165 -16.84 8.17 -0.90
C GLU A 165 -16.26 6.81 -0.55
N ALA A 166 -14.92 6.70 -0.50
CA ALA A 166 -14.22 5.47 -0.13
C ALA A 166 -12.99 5.74 0.74
N VAL A 167 -12.62 4.74 1.55
CA VAL A 167 -11.44 4.80 2.41
C VAL A 167 -10.49 3.66 2.06
N GLN A 168 -9.24 3.98 1.77
CA GLN A 168 -8.19 3.00 1.55
C GLN A 168 -7.54 2.66 2.90
N LEU A 169 -7.70 1.41 3.34
CA LEU A 169 -7.26 0.89 4.63
C LEU A 169 -6.27 -0.26 4.47
N GLN A 170 -5.33 -0.36 5.40
CA GLN A 170 -4.45 -1.50 5.52
C GLN A 170 -5.23 -2.67 6.16
N ILE A 171 -5.53 -3.71 5.37
CA ILE A 171 -6.25 -4.89 5.84
C ILE A 171 -5.53 -6.17 5.40
N ASN A 172 -5.04 -6.93 6.37
CA ASN A 172 -4.52 -8.28 6.21
C ASN A 172 -4.68 -9.02 7.54
N TYR A 173 -4.55 -10.34 7.53
CA TYR A 173 -4.81 -11.15 8.73
C TYR A 173 -3.78 -10.95 9.86
N LEU A 174 -2.60 -10.37 9.60
CA LEU A 174 -1.59 -10.09 10.63
C LEU A 174 -1.90 -8.80 11.40
N ASP A 175 -2.42 -7.78 10.70
CA ASP A 175 -2.69 -6.44 11.24
C ASP A 175 -4.13 -6.26 11.74
N TYR A 176 -5.00 -7.25 11.52
CA TYR A 176 -6.43 -7.11 11.74
C TYR A 176 -6.80 -6.62 13.14
N ASP A 177 -6.16 -7.14 14.16
CA ASP A 177 -6.33 -6.76 15.58
C ASP A 177 -5.07 -6.11 16.18
N ASP A 178 -4.14 -5.67 15.32
CA ASP A 178 -2.93 -4.97 15.77
C ASP A 178 -3.30 -3.61 16.38
N PRO A 179 -2.83 -3.29 17.61
CA PRO A 179 -3.21 -2.06 18.30
C PRO A 179 -2.65 -0.79 17.64
N GLY A 180 -1.58 -0.87 16.86
CA GLY A 180 -0.98 0.26 16.16
C GLY A 180 -1.64 0.54 14.81
N VAL A 181 -2.03 -0.50 14.07
CA VAL A 181 -2.68 -0.38 12.76
C VAL A 181 -4.20 -0.26 12.87
N GLN A 182 -4.79 -0.96 13.84
CA GLN A 182 -6.23 -0.97 14.13
C GLN A 182 -7.14 -1.31 12.93
N SER A 183 -6.69 -2.21 12.03
CA SER A 183 -7.40 -2.53 10.79
C SER A 183 -8.89 -2.80 10.98
N LYS A 184 -9.23 -3.68 11.95
CA LYS A 184 -10.64 -4.00 12.25
C LYS A 184 -11.43 -2.77 12.67
N LYS A 185 -10.92 -1.99 13.60
CA LYS A 185 -11.62 -0.82 14.11
C LYS A 185 -11.82 0.24 13.03
N CYS A 186 -10.79 0.47 12.20
CA CYS A 186 -10.90 1.39 11.06
C CYS A 186 -11.92 0.89 10.02
N TYR A 187 -11.96 -0.42 9.76
CA TYR A 187 -12.98 -1.01 8.91
C TYR A 187 -14.39 -0.80 9.48
N ASP A 188 -14.61 -1.06 10.76
CA ASP A 188 -15.89 -0.86 11.43
C ASP A 188 -16.35 0.61 11.38
N VAL A 189 -15.41 1.56 11.51
CA VAL A 189 -15.70 3.01 11.34
C VAL A 189 -16.10 3.33 9.90
N ALA A 190 -15.38 2.84 8.89
CA ALA A 190 -15.75 3.05 7.50
C ALA A 190 -17.15 2.53 7.20
N VAL A 191 -17.48 1.33 7.69
CA VAL A 191 -18.84 0.73 7.60
C VAL A 191 -19.89 1.58 8.29
N LYS A 192 -19.63 2.05 9.52
CA LYS A 192 -20.52 2.96 10.28
C LYS A 192 -20.86 4.22 9.49
N HIS A 193 -19.90 4.78 8.76
CA HIS A 193 -20.10 5.95 7.91
C HIS A 193 -20.62 5.62 6.50
N GLY A 194 -20.95 4.36 6.21
CA GLY A 194 -21.43 3.92 4.89
C GLY A 194 -20.40 4.08 3.76
N LYS A 195 -19.11 4.10 4.10
CA LYS A 195 -18.02 4.24 3.12
C LYS A 195 -17.57 2.88 2.61
N LYS A 196 -17.28 2.81 1.32
CA LYS A 196 -16.66 1.62 0.73
C LYS A 196 -15.17 1.56 1.06
N VAL A 197 -14.63 0.35 1.14
CA VAL A 197 -13.23 0.11 1.52
C VAL A 197 -12.41 -0.35 0.32
N ILE A 198 -11.29 0.34 0.10
CA ILE A 198 -10.19 -0.09 -0.75
C ILE A 198 -9.14 -0.71 0.18
N VAL A 199 -8.68 -1.91 -0.10
CA VAL A 199 -7.64 -2.54 0.71
C VAL A 199 -6.26 -2.26 0.12
N MET A 200 -5.36 -1.73 0.93
CA MET A 200 -3.91 -1.72 0.69
C MET A 200 -3.21 -2.73 1.61
N GLU A 201 -2.00 -3.13 1.25
CA GLU A 201 -1.15 -4.05 2.00
C GLU A 201 -1.79 -5.44 2.28
N PRO A 202 -2.55 -6.04 1.34
CA PRO A 202 -3.18 -7.34 1.57
C PRO A 202 -2.15 -8.45 1.86
N VAL A 203 -0.93 -8.31 1.33
CA VAL A 203 0.20 -9.23 1.56
C VAL A 203 1.30 -8.62 2.45
N LYS A 204 1.04 -7.46 3.09
CA LYS A 204 1.94 -6.75 4.01
C LYS A 204 3.36 -6.60 3.44
N GLY A 205 3.48 -5.93 2.28
CA GLY A 205 4.76 -5.69 1.61
C GLY A 205 5.52 -6.97 1.22
N GLY A 206 4.83 -8.12 1.13
CA GLY A 206 5.41 -9.42 0.83
C GLY A 206 5.74 -10.25 2.08
N SER A 207 5.53 -9.76 3.30
CA SER A 207 5.77 -10.53 4.52
C SER A 207 4.87 -11.76 4.62
N LEU A 208 3.63 -11.67 4.11
CA LEU A 208 2.65 -12.76 4.15
C LEU A 208 2.79 -13.77 3.00
N VAL A 209 3.77 -13.61 2.12
CA VAL A 209 4.13 -14.59 1.08
C VAL A 209 5.49 -15.25 1.34
N ASN A 210 6.14 -14.90 2.46
CA ASN A 210 7.40 -15.47 2.92
C ASN A 210 7.28 -15.87 4.40
N LEU A 211 6.24 -16.61 4.72
CA LEU A 211 5.91 -17.01 6.08
C LEU A 211 7.02 -17.87 6.74
N PRO A 212 7.11 -17.85 8.09
CA PRO A 212 7.83 -18.90 8.82
C PRO A 212 7.28 -20.29 8.49
N ASP A 213 8.13 -21.32 8.51
CA ASP A 213 7.78 -22.67 8.06
C ASP A 213 6.51 -23.24 8.72
N GLU A 214 6.33 -23.01 10.01
CA GLU A 214 5.15 -23.48 10.75
C GLU A 214 3.86 -22.79 10.22
N ALA A 215 3.90 -21.48 10.01
CA ALA A 215 2.78 -20.71 9.46
C ALA A 215 2.52 -21.10 7.99
N ALA A 216 3.58 -21.31 7.18
CA ALA A 216 3.45 -21.74 5.79
C ALA A 216 2.77 -23.11 5.68
N LYS A 217 3.14 -24.07 6.55
CA LYS A 217 2.50 -25.39 6.62
C LYS A 217 1.03 -25.30 7.00
N LYS A 218 0.70 -24.40 7.96
CA LYS A 218 -0.69 -24.19 8.36
C LYS A 218 -1.52 -23.64 7.19
N VAL A 219 -1.04 -22.61 6.47
CA VAL A 219 -1.73 -22.08 5.28
C VAL A 219 -1.89 -23.19 4.22
N ALA A 220 -0.85 -23.98 3.94
CA ALA A 220 -0.90 -25.07 2.97
C ALA A 220 -1.89 -26.19 3.35
N SER A 221 -2.23 -26.34 4.64
CA SER A 221 -3.27 -27.30 5.07
C SER A 221 -4.69 -26.78 4.85
N LEU A 222 -4.88 -25.48 4.64
CA LEU A 222 -6.18 -24.83 4.47
C LEU A 222 -6.54 -24.58 3.00
N THR A 223 -5.54 -24.38 2.14
CA THR A 223 -5.75 -24.05 0.74
C THR A 223 -4.72 -24.72 -0.16
N SER A 224 -5.12 -25.03 -1.39
CA SER A 224 -4.20 -25.45 -2.47
C SER A 224 -3.55 -24.26 -3.19
N GLY A 225 -4.01 -23.03 -2.91
CA GLY A 225 -3.46 -21.80 -3.48
C GLY A 225 -2.15 -21.37 -2.81
N SER A 226 -1.54 -20.32 -3.34
CA SER A 226 -0.34 -19.71 -2.78
C SER A 226 -0.63 -19.02 -1.43
N GLN A 227 0.44 -18.66 -0.69
CA GLN A 227 0.32 -17.82 0.50
C GLN A 227 -0.25 -16.44 0.14
N ALA A 228 0.10 -15.89 -1.04
CA ALA A 228 -0.46 -14.64 -1.55
C ALA A 228 -1.97 -14.77 -1.81
N SER A 229 -2.38 -15.86 -2.47
CA SER A 229 -3.79 -16.17 -2.71
C SER A 229 -4.60 -16.17 -1.41
N PHE A 230 -4.11 -16.85 -0.36
CA PHE A 230 -4.78 -16.90 0.94
C PHE A 230 -4.93 -15.49 1.56
N ALA A 231 -3.86 -14.68 1.54
CA ALA A 231 -3.87 -13.32 2.10
C ALA A 231 -4.78 -12.36 1.30
N ILE A 232 -4.78 -12.44 -0.03
CA ILE A 232 -5.65 -11.61 -0.88
C ILE A 232 -7.11 -12.01 -0.69
N ARG A 233 -7.43 -13.31 -0.65
CA ARG A 233 -8.78 -13.82 -0.37
C ARG A 233 -9.27 -13.37 1.01
N TYR A 234 -8.40 -13.39 2.03
CA TYR A 234 -8.74 -12.85 3.34
C TYR A 234 -9.21 -11.40 3.25
N ALA A 235 -8.39 -10.54 2.63
CA ALA A 235 -8.71 -9.12 2.50
C ALA A 235 -9.99 -8.87 1.68
N ALA A 236 -10.22 -9.66 0.62
CA ALA A 236 -11.39 -9.55 -0.24
C ALA A 236 -12.68 -10.13 0.38
N SER A 237 -12.58 -10.90 1.48
CA SER A 237 -13.73 -11.56 2.12
C SER A 237 -14.62 -10.61 2.94
N PHE A 238 -14.21 -9.37 3.19
CA PHE A 238 -14.99 -8.40 3.96
C PHE A 238 -16.08 -7.74 3.09
N PRO A 239 -17.35 -7.69 3.53
CA PRO A 239 -18.50 -7.28 2.69
C PRO A 239 -18.40 -5.89 2.08
N GLU A 240 -17.80 -4.91 2.80
CA GLU A 240 -17.70 -3.53 2.31
C GLU A 240 -16.41 -3.25 1.52
N VAL A 241 -15.54 -4.26 1.38
CA VAL A 241 -14.37 -4.17 0.50
C VAL A 241 -14.82 -4.27 -0.96
N PHE A 242 -14.70 -3.17 -1.69
CA PHE A 242 -15.01 -3.17 -3.12
C PHE A 242 -13.77 -3.33 -3.99
N MET A 243 -12.56 -3.11 -3.43
CA MET A 243 -11.30 -3.16 -4.17
C MET A 243 -10.16 -3.67 -3.28
N VAL A 244 -9.39 -4.63 -3.76
CA VAL A 244 -8.13 -5.06 -3.14
C VAL A 244 -6.98 -4.71 -4.07
N LEU A 245 -6.03 -3.91 -3.59
CA LEU A 245 -4.86 -3.49 -4.36
C LEU A 245 -3.67 -4.41 -4.08
N SER A 246 -3.05 -4.93 -5.12
CA SER A 246 -1.80 -5.68 -5.01
C SER A 246 -0.70 -5.06 -5.87
N GLY A 247 0.45 -4.81 -5.25
CA GLY A 247 1.68 -4.49 -5.98
C GLY A 247 2.28 -5.78 -6.54
N MET A 248 2.51 -5.80 -7.84
CA MET A 248 3.04 -6.95 -8.58
C MET A 248 4.26 -6.51 -9.39
N GLY A 249 5.40 -7.13 -9.15
CA GLY A 249 6.67 -6.76 -9.78
C GLY A 249 7.10 -7.67 -10.93
N ASN A 250 6.29 -8.68 -11.31
CA ASN A 250 6.57 -9.59 -12.42
C ASN A 250 5.33 -10.38 -12.85
N MET A 251 5.42 -11.05 -14.02
CA MET A 251 4.33 -11.86 -14.56
C MET A 251 3.91 -13.03 -13.66
N ALA A 252 4.82 -13.63 -12.89
CA ALA A 252 4.47 -14.74 -11.99
C ALA A 252 3.52 -14.27 -10.88
N MET A 253 3.80 -13.12 -10.26
CA MET A 253 2.92 -12.50 -9.27
C MET A 253 1.58 -12.09 -9.89
N LEU A 254 1.59 -11.53 -11.09
CA LEU A 254 0.37 -11.17 -11.81
C LEU A 254 -0.51 -12.39 -12.03
N ASN A 255 0.04 -13.46 -12.60
CA ASN A 255 -0.70 -14.68 -12.94
C ASN A 255 -1.32 -15.33 -11.70
N ASP A 256 -0.59 -15.42 -10.59
CA ASP A 256 -1.08 -15.97 -9.33
C ASP A 256 -2.25 -15.15 -8.77
N ASN A 257 -2.10 -13.83 -8.70
CA ASN A 257 -3.12 -12.93 -8.17
C ASN A 257 -4.35 -12.85 -9.09
N VAL A 258 -4.16 -12.77 -10.40
CA VAL A 258 -5.23 -12.77 -11.40
C VAL A 258 -6.01 -14.10 -11.36
N SER A 259 -5.32 -15.23 -11.30
CA SER A 259 -5.97 -16.54 -11.14
C SER A 259 -6.84 -16.60 -9.89
N THR A 260 -6.31 -16.09 -8.75
CA THR A 260 -7.04 -16.03 -7.48
C THR A 260 -8.30 -15.19 -7.57
N MET A 261 -8.24 -14.03 -8.23
CA MET A 261 -9.31 -13.04 -8.20
C MET A 261 -10.28 -13.14 -9.39
N SER A 262 -9.93 -13.88 -10.46
CA SER A 262 -10.84 -14.15 -11.58
C SER A 262 -12.03 -15.01 -11.15
N ASP A 263 -11.78 -16.02 -10.35
CA ASP A 263 -12.78 -16.95 -9.79
C ASP A 263 -12.82 -16.83 -8.25
N PHE A 264 -12.90 -15.57 -7.77
CA PHE A 264 -12.82 -15.26 -6.36
C PHE A 264 -13.86 -16.01 -5.53
N VAL A 265 -13.37 -16.75 -4.53
CA VAL A 265 -14.18 -17.38 -3.49
C VAL A 265 -13.74 -16.81 -2.13
N PRO A 266 -14.64 -16.24 -1.31
CA PRO A 266 -14.31 -15.78 0.02
C PRO A 266 -13.71 -16.90 0.87
N LEU A 267 -12.93 -16.54 1.89
CA LEU A 267 -12.50 -17.53 2.90
C LEU A 267 -13.73 -18.11 3.61
N THR A 268 -13.69 -19.41 3.88
CA THR A 268 -14.66 -20.08 4.74
C THR A 268 -14.51 -19.63 6.19
N SER A 269 -15.49 -19.90 7.06
CA SER A 269 -15.37 -19.60 8.48
C SER A 269 -14.18 -20.29 9.12
N GLU A 270 -13.89 -21.53 8.72
CA GLU A 270 -12.73 -22.30 9.21
C GLU A 270 -11.40 -21.64 8.79
N GLU A 271 -11.28 -21.22 7.52
CA GLU A 271 -10.10 -20.48 7.03
C GLU A 271 -9.95 -19.12 7.74
N MET A 272 -11.05 -18.41 8.00
CA MET A 272 -11.03 -17.14 8.73
C MET A 272 -10.59 -17.34 10.20
N ASP A 273 -11.13 -18.31 10.90
CA ASP A 273 -10.78 -18.63 12.27
C ASP A 273 -9.31 -19.06 12.40
N ALA A 274 -8.79 -19.84 11.44
CA ALA A 274 -7.41 -20.29 11.42
C ALA A 274 -6.40 -19.10 11.28
N THR A 275 -6.83 -17.96 10.77
CA THR A 275 -5.93 -16.78 10.69
C THR A 275 -5.42 -16.31 12.04
N ALA A 276 -6.19 -16.52 13.11
CA ALA A 276 -5.75 -16.17 14.48
C ALA A 276 -4.55 -17.03 14.91
N GLU A 277 -4.59 -18.34 14.65
CA GLU A 277 -3.49 -19.24 14.96
C GLU A 277 -2.24 -18.91 14.10
N ILE A 278 -2.44 -18.69 12.79
CA ILE A 278 -1.36 -18.29 11.86
C ILE A 278 -0.69 -17.00 12.36
N ARG A 279 -1.46 -16.01 12.79
CA ARG A 279 -0.97 -14.73 13.33
C ARG A 279 -0.10 -14.94 14.57
N GLU A 280 -0.54 -15.78 15.50
CA GLU A 280 0.25 -16.09 16.71
C GLU A 280 1.58 -16.79 16.38
N ILE A 281 1.58 -17.71 15.41
CA ILE A 281 2.80 -18.35 14.94
C ILE A 281 3.79 -17.30 14.38
N ILE A 282 3.30 -16.37 13.54
CA ILE A 282 4.13 -15.31 12.94
C ILE A 282 4.67 -14.37 14.04
N ARG A 283 3.83 -13.97 15.00
CA ARG A 283 4.22 -13.08 16.10
C ARG A 283 5.30 -13.66 17.00
N ARG A 284 5.30 -14.99 17.22
CA ARG A 284 6.36 -15.67 18.03
C ARG A 284 7.76 -15.49 17.44
N VAL A 285 7.89 -15.37 16.12
CA VAL A 285 9.20 -15.13 15.47
C VAL A 285 9.70 -13.71 15.70
N ASN A 286 8.81 -12.80 16.13
CA ASN A 286 9.12 -11.40 16.46
C ASN A 286 9.88 -10.66 15.35
N LEU A 287 9.41 -10.80 14.11
CA LEU A 287 9.93 -10.10 12.94
C LEU A 287 9.59 -8.62 12.97
N ILE A 288 10.44 -7.79 12.42
CA ILE A 288 10.14 -6.37 12.19
C ILE A 288 9.10 -6.28 11.09
N GLN A 289 7.96 -5.68 11.38
CA GLN A 289 6.79 -5.59 10.49
C GLN A 289 6.94 -4.47 9.43
N CYS A 290 8.11 -4.36 8.82
CA CYS A 290 8.41 -3.39 7.79
C CYS A 290 7.88 -3.86 6.42
N THR A 291 7.07 -3.02 5.75
CA THR A 291 6.50 -3.30 4.43
C THR A 291 7.36 -2.82 3.26
N LYS A 292 8.54 -2.27 3.54
CA LYS A 292 9.46 -1.70 2.53
C LYS A 292 8.80 -0.64 1.65
N CYS A 293 7.99 0.22 2.25
CA CYS A 293 7.39 1.37 1.53
C CYS A 293 8.38 2.49 1.21
N GLU A 294 9.56 2.49 1.87
CA GLU A 294 10.69 3.40 1.66
C GLU A 294 10.47 4.87 2.05
N TYR A 295 9.30 5.26 2.55
CA TYR A 295 9.03 6.65 2.95
C TYR A 295 10.06 7.21 3.95
N CYS A 296 10.64 6.35 4.80
CA CYS A 296 11.66 6.73 5.78
C CYS A 296 13.07 6.90 5.19
N VAL A 297 13.31 6.57 3.91
CA VAL A 297 14.65 6.61 3.31
C VAL A 297 15.03 8.04 2.95
N ALA A 298 14.21 8.73 2.16
CA ALA A 298 14.47 10.09 1.69
C ALA A 298 14.62 11.10 2.84
N GLY A 299 13.87 10.92 3.94
CA GLY A 299 13.88 11.80 5.11
C GLY A 299 14.98 11.49 6.15
N CYS A 300 15.85 10.50 5.91
CA CYS A 300 16.88 10.14 6.88
C CYS A 300 18.15 11.01 6.72
N PRO A 301 18.43 11.96 7.66
CA PRO A 301 19.60 12.84 7.53
C PRO A 301 20.94 12.11 7.67
N ALA A 302 20.93 10.89 8.25
CA ALA A 302 22.13 10.05 8.35
C ALA A 302 22.32 9.15 7.12
N GLY A 303 21.42 9.16 6.13
CA GLY A 303 21.52 8.34 4.92
C GLY A 303 21.34 6.83 5.17
N ILE A 304 20.56 6.45 6.20
CA ILE A 304 20.30 5.05 6.53
C ILE A 304 19.16 4.52 5.66
N LYS A 305 19.43 3.50 4.85
CA LYS A 305 18.41 2.79 4.05
C LYS A 305 17.67 1.77 4.92
N ILE A 306 16.84 2.26 5.84
CA ILE A 306 16.22 1.51 6.94
C ILE A 306 15.56 0.19 6.51
N PRO A 307 14.70 0.13 5.46
CA PRO A 307 14.05 -1.11 5.04
C PRO A 307 15.03 -2.19 4.57
N TYR A 308 16.13 -1.76 3.96
CA TYR A 308 17.18 -2.65 3.45
C TYR A 308 18.11 -3.20 4.56
N ILE A 309 18.11 -2.56 5.73
CA ILE A 309 18.73 -3.09 6.94
C ILE A 309 17.79 -4.06 7.66
N PHE A 310 16.49 -3.77 7.70
CA PHE A 310 15.50 -4.61 8.36
C PHE A 310 15.30 -5.96 7.65
N ALA A 311 15.39 -5.99 6.34
CA ALA A 311 15.13 -7.19 5.55
C ALA A 311 16.11 -8.34 5.89
N PRO A 312 17.45 -8.20 5.79
CA PRO A 312 18.37 -9.27 6.16
C PRO A 312 18.35 -9.58 7.67
N TYR A 313 18.03 -8.60 8.51
CA TYR A 313 17.85 -8.86 9.94
C TYR A 313 16.63 -9.75 10.22
N ASN A 314 15.52 -9.57 9.49
CA ASN A 314 14.36 -10.45 9.56
C ASN A 314 14.67 -11.87 9.07
N GLU A 315 15.45 -12.03 7.99
CA GLU A 315 15.88 -13.35 7.52
C GLU A 315 16.70 -14.07 8.60
N TYR A 316 17.57 -13.33 9.32
CA TYR A 316 18.32 -13.86 10.46
C TYR A 316 17.41 -14.24 11.64
N LEU A 317 16.45 -13.39 12.01
CA LEU A 317 15.49 -13.69 13.07
C LEU A 317 14.62 -14.91 12.75
N ALA A 318 14.28 -15.10 11.48
CA ALA A 318 13.53 -16.26 10.98
C ALA A 318 14.40 -17.52 10.84
N ALA A 319 15.66 -17.48 11.28
CA ALA A 319 16.65 -18.57 11.13
C ALA A 319 16.87 -19.06 9.69
N LYS A 320 16.54 -18.23 8.69
CA LYS A 320 16.75 -18.54 7.26
C LYS A 320 18.19 -18.34 6.82
N ILE A 321 18.91 -17.46 7.50
CA ILE A 321 20.33 -17.16 7.27
C ILE A 321 21.08 -17.00 8.58
N THR A 322 22.40 -17.15 8.54
CA THR A 322 23.29 -16.89 9.70
C THR A 322 23.48 -15.39 9.91
N ARG A 323 23.95 -15.01 11.11
CA ARG A 323 24.35 -13.62 11.43
C ARG A 323 25.35 -13.05 10.42
N ARG A 324 26.37 -13.86 10.03
CA ARG A 324 27.39 -13.46 9.06
C ARG A 324 26.79 -13.14 7.68
N GLU A 325 25.87 -13.96 7.21
CA GLU A 325 25.16 -13.73 5.95
C GLU A 325 24.27 -12.49 6.03
N ALA A 326 23.57 -12.28 7.15
CA ALA A 326 22.76 -11.08 7.34
C ALA A 326 23.64 -9.82 7.30
N THR A 327 24.80 -9.82 7.95
CA THR A 327 25.76 -8.71 7.89
C THR A 327 26.28 -8.49 6.45
N ALA A 328 26.56 -9.56 5.71
CA ALA A 328 27.05 -9.47 4.33
C ALA A 328 25.98 -8.94 3.33
N LYS A 329 24.69 -9.07 3.67
CA LYS A 329 23.55 -8.55 2.87
C LYS A 329 23.21 -7.09 3.18
N LEU A 330 23.85 -6.43 4.14
CA LEU A 330 23.59 -5.01 4.40
C LEU A 330 24.00 -4.17 3.18
N PRO A 331 23.22 -3.14 2.80
CA PRO A 331 23.49 -2.37 1.61
C PRO A 331 24.80 -1.56 1.78
N ALA A 332 25.70 -1.68 0.79
CA ALA A 332 27.00 -1.00 0.81
C ALA A 332 26.90 0.53 0.67
N ASP A 333 25.79 0.99 0.10
CA ASP A 333 25.47 2.40 -0.15
C ASP A 333 24.53 3.00 0.91
N SER A 334 24.45 2.38 2.08
CA SER A 334 23.72 2.86 3.26
C SER A 334 24.68 3.18 4.39
N ALA A 335 24.41 4.26 5.12
CA ALA A 335 25.04 4.42 6.42
C ALA A 335 24.64 3.25 7.35
N PRO A 336 25.53 2.78 8.22
CA PRO A 336 25.24 1.70 9.16
C PRO A 336 24.16 2.10 10.18
N ALA A 337 23.44 1.12 10.72
CA ALA A 337 22.41 1.35 11.73
C ALA A 337 22.94 2.08 12.99
N ALA A 338 24.24 1.96 13.28
CA ALA A 338 24.90 2.61 14.41
C ALA A 338 24.99 4.15 14.29
N ASP A 339 24.91 4.68 13.07
CA ASP A 339 25.02 6.12 12.80
C ASP A 339 23.67 6.86 12.98
N CYS A 340 22.65 6.17 13.50
CA CYS A 340 21.35 6.77 13.78
C CYS A 340 21.46 7.88 14.83
N ILE A 341 21.17 9.12 14.43
CA ILE A 341 21.19 10.31 15.30
C ILE A 341 19.90 10.47 16.15
N LYS A 342 18.97 9.54 16.06
CA LYS A 342 17.71 9.48 16.84
C LYS A 342 16.78 10.69 16.63
N CYS A 343 16.78 11.32 15.47
CA CYS A 343 15.94 12.50 15.17
C CYS A 343 14.42 12.22 15.15
N GLY A 344 13.99 10.97 14.89
CA GLY A 344 12.56 10.58 14.90
C GLY A 344 11.83 10.72 13.56
N ALA A 345 12.34 11.44 12.57
CA ALA A 345 11.67 11.70 11.29
C ALA A 345 11.16 10.43 10.57
N CYS A 346 11.90 9.33 10.68
CA CYS A 346 11.51 8.03 10.10
C CYS A 346 10.30 7.39 10.80
N GLU A 347 10.08 7.65 12.09
CA GLU A 347 8.94 7.13 12.85
C GLU A 347 7.68 7.95 12.59
N GLU A 348 7.81 9.26 12.41
CA GLU A 348 6.68 10.16 12.10
C GLU A 348 6.02 9.82 10.75
N ILE A 349 6.81 9.36 9.77
CA ILE A 349 6.31 9.02 8.43
C ILE A 349 5.98 7.54 8.25
N CYS A 350 6.29 6.69 9.25
CA CYS A 350 6.15 5.25 9.13
C CYS A 350 4.69 4.79 9.17
N PRO A 351 4.11 4.25 8.07
CA PRO A 351 2.72 3.77 8.07
C PRO A 351 2.47 2.57 8.98
N GLN A 352 3.56 1.92 9.46
CA GLN A 352 3.49 0.77 10.36
C GLN A 352 3.74 1.15 11.81
N SER A 353 3.90 2.43 12.14
CA SER A 353 4.20 2.94 13.49
C SER A 353 5.34 2.20 14.18
N LEU A 354 6.39 1.82 13.43
CA LEU A 354 7.51 1.05 13.96
C LEU A 354 8.40 1.93 14.85
N PRO A 355 8.89 1.42 16.00
CA PRO A 355 9.88 2.11 16.84
C PRO A 355 11.28 1.99 16.20
N ILE A 356 11.48 2.68 15.08
CA ILE A 356 12.63 2.50 14.16
C ILE A 356 13.96 2.78 14.88
N ARG A 357 14.02 3.81 15.73
CA ARG A 357 15.22 4.19 16.47
C ARG A 357 15.70 3.06 17.39
N GLU A 358 14.78 2.44 18.11
CA GLU A 358 15.09 1.31 19.00
C GLU A 358 15.50 0.06 18.22
N LEU A 359 14.82 -0.18 17.08
CA LEU A 359 15.13 -1.30 16.20
C LEU A 359 16.53 -1.15 15.58
N LEU A 360 16.90 0.03 15.10
CA LEU A 360 18.24 0.30 14.57
C LEU A 360 19.32 0.11 15.65
N GLU A 361 19.09 0.59 16.87
CA GLU A 361 20.02 0.37 17.99
C GLU A 361 20.19 -1.13 18.31
N LYS A 362 19.10 -1.89 18.34
CA LYS A 362 19.11 -3.35 18.53
C LYS A 362 19.90 -4.06 17.43
N ILE A 363 19.70 -3.67 16.17
CA ILE A 363 20.40 -4.24 15.01
C ILE A 363 21.88 -3.91 15.06
N ALA A 364 22.24 -2.65 15.34
CA ALA A 364 23.62 -2.21 15.48
C ALA A 364 24.40 -3.02 16.53
N ARG A 365 23.75 -3.43 17.63
CA ARG A 365 24.36 -4.29 18.66
C ARG A 365 24.48 -5.75 18.22
N ARG A 366 23.55 -6.25 17.40
CA ARG A 366 23.45 -7.67 17.05
C ARG A 366 24.20 -8.06 15.78
N LEU A 367 24.33 -7.16 14.81
CA LEU A 367 25.01 -7.41 13.53
C LEU A 367 26.45 -6.84 13.47
N ARG A 368 27.01 -6.48 14.62
CA ARG A 368 28.44 -6.10 14.75
C ARG A 368 29.36 -7.27 14.46
#